data_6e77c068e070db04125a2e92f1ec06bb
#
_entry.id   6e77c068e070db04125a2e92f1ec06bb
#
_cell.length_a   1.000
_cell.length_b   1.000
_cell.length_c   1.000
_cell.angle_alpha   90.00
_cell.angle_beta   90.00
_cell.angle_gamma   90.00
#
_symmetry.space_group_name_H-M   'P 1'
#
loop_
_entity.id
_entity.type
_entity.pdbx_description
1 polymer ?
#
loop_
_entity_poly.entity_id
_entity_poly.type
_entity_poly.pdbx_seq_one_letter_code
_entity_poly.pdbx_strand_id
1 'polypeptide(L)'
;MPTLVPLPVDDPRSQALLAEYFQMRGEAFPQGETYRPVFPTASVFTPPAGVFVVAVDDGADVGCGGIRRIEDGPAGVRYEVKHLYLRPETRGRGWGRLLLEDLERRAREWGAAELVLDTHHTLAAAGGLYARSGFEAIAPYNDNPNATRWYGKRLD
;
A
#
# COMPACT_ATOMS: atom_id res chain seq x y z
N MET A 1 11.04 0.66 17.36
CA MET A 1 9.95 1.14 16.52
C MET A 1 10.52 1.78 15.27
N PRO A 2 10.03 1.49 14.10
CA PRO A 2 10.59 2.06 12.89
C PRO A 2 10.23 3.55 12.76
N THR A 3 11.11 4.28 12.09
CA THR A 3 10.83 5.63 11.63
C THR A 3 10.25 5.56 10.22
N LEU A 4 9.20 6.33 9.95
CA LEU A 4 8.53 6.35 8.66
C LEU A 4 8.98 7.59 7.90
N VAL A 5 9.71 7.39 6.81
CA VAL A 5 10.39 8.45 6.07
C VAL A 5 9.84 8.55 4.65
N PRO A 6 9.25 9.71 4.27
CA PRO A 6 8.89 9.93 2.86
C PRO A 6 10.15 9.96 2.00
N LEU A 7 10.13 9.19 0.91
CA LEU A 7 11.18 9.18 -0.09
C LEU A 7 10.55 9.20 -1.49
N PRO A 8 11.22 9.80 -2.48
CA PRO A 8 10.78 9.65 -3.86
C PRO A 8 10.71 8.17 -4.23
N VAL A 9 9.71 7.81 -5.00
CA VAL A 9 9.52 6.41 -5.41
C VAL A 9 10.67 5.92 -6.32
N ASP A 10 11.35 6.83 -6.98
CA ASP A 10 12.52 6.53 -7.83
C ASP A 10 13.86 6.59 -7.08
N ASP A 11 13.84 6.87 -5.77
CA ASP A 11 15.05 6.75 -4.95
C ASP A 11 15.54 5.29 -4.96
N PRO A 12 16.87 5.04 -5.04
CA PRO A 12 17.38 3.66 -5.02
C PRO A 12 16.89 2.80 -3.85
N ARG A 13 16.69 3.39 -2.68
CA ARG A 13 16.15 2.67 -1.52
C ARG A 13 14.71 2.24 -1.74
N SER A 14 13.89 3.12 -2.30
CA SER A 14 12.51 2.80 -2.68
C SER A 14 12.47 1.71 -3.74
N GLN A 15 13.32 1.80 -4.74
CA GLN A 15 13.40 0.82 -5.83
C GLN A 15 13.81 -0.57 -5.33
N ALA A 16 14.73 -0.64 -4.37
CA ALA A 16 15.13 -1.92 -3.78
C ALA A 16 13.97 -2.62 -3.07
N LEU A 17 13.21 -1.88 -2.28
CA LEU A 17 12.04 -2.42 -1.58
C LEU A 17 10.92 -2.81 -2.55
N LEU A 18 10.69 -2.01 -3.58
CA LEU A 18 9.71 -2.33 -4.62
C LEU A 18 10.08 -3.61 -5.37
N ALA A 19 11.35 -3.81 -5.67
CA ALA A 19 11.82 -5.04 -6.31
C ALA A 19 11.52 -6.27 -5.44
N GLU A 20 11.76 -6.17 -4.13
CA GLU A 20 11.42 -7.24 -3.18
C GLU A 20 9.91 -7.49 -3.13
N TYR A 21 9.12 -6.42 -3.10
CA TYR A 21 7.66 -6.50 -3.10
C TYR A 21 7.13 -7.22 -4.34
N PHE A 22 7.61 -6.82 -5.52
CA PHE A 22 7.15 -7.42 -6.77
C PHE A 22 7.58 -8.89 -6.90
N GLN A 23 8.76 -9.23 -6.39
CA GLN A 23 9.22 -10.62 -6.36
C GLN A 23 8.31 -11.46 -5.46
N MET A 24 8.01 -10.96 -4.28
CA MET A 24 7.10 -11.63 -3.33
C MET A 24 5.71 -11.82 -3.93
N ARG A 25 5.18 -10.79 -4.60
CA ARG A 25 3.87 -10.86 -5.25
C ARG A 25 3.87 -11.92 -6.35
N GLY A 26 4.92 -11.98 -7.14
CA GLY A 26 5.04 -12.97 -8.22
C GLY A 26 5.11 -14.40 -7.68
N GLU A 27 5.85 -14.62 -6.61
CA GLU A 27 5.97 -15.93 -5.96
C GLU A 27 4.66 -16.37 -5.30
N ALA A 28 3.90 -15.44 -4.74
CA ALA A 28 2.61 -15.73 -4.09
C ALA A 28 1.47 -15.92 -5.10
N PHE A 29 1.66 -15.55 -6.36
CA PHE A 29 0.62 -15.65 -7.37
C PHE A 29 0.35 -17.11 -7.70
N PRO A 30 -0.93 -17.49 -7.95
CA PRO A 30 -1.26 -18.90 -8.23
C PRO A 30 -0.52 -19.44 -9.44
N GLN A 31 -0.13 -20.71 -9.34
CA GLN A 31 0.55 -21.41 -10.44
C GLN A 31 -0.36 -21.44 -11.67
N GLY A 32 0.21 -21.15 -12.83
CA GLY A 32 -0.54 -21.07 -14.08
C GLY A 32 -1.15 -19.71 -14.38
N GLU A 33 -1.14 -18.79 -13.43
CA GLU A 33 -1.55 -17.41 -13.62
C GLU A 33 -0.33 -16.51 -13.76
N THR A 34 -0.49 -15.37 -14.41
CA THR A 34 0.60 -14.42 -14.65
C THR A 34 0.44 -13.18 -13.78
N TYR A 35 1.40 -12.93 -12.89
CA TYR A 35 1.51 -11.68 -12.18
C TYR A 35 2.16 -10.63 -13.10
N ARG A 36 1.52 -9.46 -13.20
CA ARG A 36 2.00 -8.37 -14.05
C ARG A 36 2.37 -7.15 -13.20
N PRO A 37 3.64 -7.04 -12.78
CA PRO A 37 4.06 -5.90 -11.98
C PRO A 37 3.95 -4.59 -12.77
N VAL A 38 3.47 -3.55 -12.08
CA VAL A 38 3.39 -2.20 -12.65
C VAL A 38 4.23 -1.30 -11.75
N PHE A 39 5.34 -0.80 -12.29
CA PHE A 39 6.20 0.12 -11.55
C PHE A 39 5.52 1.47 -11.39
N PRO A 40 5.55 2.06 -10.19
CA PRO A 40 4.90 3.34 -9.95
C PRO A 40 5.60 4.49 -10.66
N THR A 41 4.80 5.44 -11.14
CA THR A 41 5.29 6.69 -11.72
C THR A 41 5.60 7.68 -10.62
N ALA A 42 6.77 8.30 -10.63
CA ALA A 42 7.21 9.20 -9.57
C ALA A 42 6.23 10.36 -9.30
N SER A 43 5.69 10.97 -10.34
CA SER A 43 4.75 12.10 -10.18
C SER A 43 3.46 11.73 -9.44
N VAL A 44 3.02 10.48 -9.57
CA VAL A 44 1.79 9.99 -8.91
C VAL A 44 1.99 9.87 -7.40
N PHE A 45 3.22 9.61 -6.96
CA PHE A 45 3.58 9.46 -5.55
C PHE A 45 4.33 10.68 -5.00
N THR A 46 4.07 11.85 -5.57
CA THR A 46 4.62 13.13 -5.09
C THR A 46 3.50 13.94 -4.41
N PRO A 47 3.71 14.48 -3.21
CA PRO A 47 2.69 15.27 -2.52
C PRO A 47 2.20 16.48 -3.34
N PRO A 48 0.91 16.81 -3.28
CA PRO A 48 -0.18 16.14 -2.55
C PRO A 48 -0.90 15.05 -3.38
N ALA A 49 -0.45 14.75 -4.60
CA ALA A 49 -1.04 13.70 -5.43
C ALA A 49 -0.85 12.32 -4.81
N GLY A 50 0.24 12.12 -4.07
CA GLY A 50 0.53 10.90 -3.36
C GLY A 50 1.80 11.04 -2.55
N VAL A 51 2.23 9.94 -1.93
CA VAL A 51 3.49 9.86 -1.20
C VAL A 51 3.94 8.40 -1.16
N PHE A 52 5.25 8.20 -1.16
CA PHE A 52 5.86 6.90 -0.90
C PHE A 52 6.65 7.00 0.40
N VAL A 53 6.45 6.06 1.31
CA VAL A 53 7.03 6.07 2.65
C VAL A 53 7.85 4.81 2.86
N VAL A 54 9.04 4.96 3.40
CA VAL A 54 9.93 3.86 3.75
C VAL A 54 10.01 3.75 5.27
N ALA A 55 9.85 2.54 5.79
CA ALA A 55 10.03 2.24 7.19
C ALA A 55 11.50 1.89 7.44
N VAL A 56 12.11 2.60 8.37
CA VAL A 56 13.53 2.43 8.73
C VAL A 56 13.63 2.04 10.19
N ASP A 57 14.31 0.92 10.47
CA ASP A 57 14.55 0.46 11.83
C ASP A 57 16.02 0.18 12.00
N ASP A 58 16.64 0.82 13.01
CA ASP A 58 18.05 0.67 13.34
C ASP A 58 18.97 0.83 12.11
N GLY A 59 18.67 1.85 11.28
CA GLY A 59 19.44 2.16 10.10
C GLY A 59 19.16 1.27 8.87
N ALA A 60 18.24 0.32 8.97
CA ALA A 60 17.90 -0.58 7.89
C ALA A 60 16.50 -0.29 7.33
N ASP A 61 16.37 -0.30 6.01
CA ASP A 61 15.07 -0.20 5.35
C ASP A 61 14.34 -1.53 5.48
N VAL A 62 13.18 -1.53 6.15
CA VAL A 62 12.47 -2.76 6.52
C VAL A 62 11.09 -2.89 5.89
N GLY A 63 10.59 -1.86 5.27
CA GLY A 63 9.28 -1.89 4.62
C GLY A 63 8.96 -0.61 3.90
N CYS A 64 7.81 -0.59 3.23
CA CYS A 64 7.36 0.56 2.47
C CYS A 64 5.85 0.52 2.27
N GLY A 65 5.32 1.64 1.80
CA GLY A 65 3.94 1.75 1.36
C GLY A 65 3.72 3.12 0.75
N GLY A 66 2.69 3.24 -0.07
CA GLY A 66 2.35 4.51 -0.67
C GLY A 66 0.85 4.71 -0.78
N ILE A 67 0.47 5.96 -0.99
CA ILE A 67 -0.88 6.34 -1.37
C ILE A 67 -0.84 7.23 -2.59
N ARG A 68 -1.88 7.15 -3.42
CA ARG A 68 -2.05 8.02 -4.57
C ARG A 68 -3.50 8.43 -4.69
N ARG A 69 -3.73 9.67 -5.10
CA ARG A 69 -5.08 10.12 -5.42
C ARG A 69 -5.57 9.44 -6.69
N ILE A 70 -6.78 8.93 -6.64
CA ILE A 70 -7.49 8.37 -7.78
C ILE A 70 -8.77 9.16 -8.00
N GLU A 71 -9.60 8.75 -8.97
CA GLU A 71 -10.89 9.40 -9.21
C GLU A 71 -11.74 9.42 -7.93
N ASP A 72 -12.50 10.49 -7.73
CA ASP A 72 -13.41 10.61 -6.60
C ASP A 72 -14.42 9.46 -6.62
N GLY A 73 -14.69 8.92 -5.44
CA GLY A 73 -15.68 7.89 -5.24
C GLY A 73 -17.00 8.45 -4.72
N PRO A 74 -17.95 7.56 -4.33
CA PRO A 74 -19.25 7.98 -3.80
C PRO A 74 -19.16 8.88 -2.58
N ALA A 75 -18.10 8.73 -1.76
CA ALA A 75 -17.90 9.51 -0.55
C ALA A 75 -17.15 10.83 -0.79
N GLY A 76 -16.51 11.01 -1.95
CA GLY A 76 -15.71 12.19 -2.29
C GLY A 76 -14.28 11.84 -2.70
N VAL A 77 -13.33 12.69 -2.28
CA VAL A 77 -11.91 12.51 -2.60
C VAL A 77 -11.41 11.15 -2.09
N ARG A 78 -10.70 10.44 -2.96
CA ARG A 78 -10.31 9.07 -2.69
C ARG A 78 -8.82 8.87 -2.98
N TYR A 79 -8.12 8.26 -2.02
CA TYR A 79 -6.74 7.83 -2.18
C TYR A 79 -6.65 6.31 -2.13
N GLU A 80 -5.69 5.76 -2.85
CA GLU A 80 -5.47 4.31 -2.93
C GLU A 80 -4.14 3.93 -2.28
N VAL A 81 -4.16 2.95 -1.37
CA VAL A 81 -2.94 2.36 -0.81
C VAL A 81 -2.33 1.42 -1.82
N LYS A 82 -1.02 1.57 -2.05
CA LYS A 82 -0.24 0.74 -2.97
C LYS A 82 1.06 0.30 -2.33
N HIS A 83 1.54 -0.87 -2.75
CA HIS A 83 2.89 -1.34 -2.46
C HIS A 83 3.23 -1.47 -0.97
N LEU A 84 2.22 -1.78 -0.15
CA LEU A 84 2.44 -2.01 1.28
C LEU A 84 3.22 -3.32 1.47
N TYR A 85 4.41 -3.21 2.03
CA TYR A 85 5.33 -4.33 2.15
C TYR A 85 6.18 -4.22 3.41
N LEU A 86 6.39 -5.35 4.07
CA LEU A 86 7.35 -5.50 5.15
C LEU A 86 8.25 -6.70 4.85
N ARG A 87 9.54 -6.53 5.08
CA ARG A 87 10.47 -7.65 4.98
C ARG A 87 10.03 -8.77 5.94
N PRO A 88 10.14 -10.05 5.51
CA PRO A 88 9.62 -11.17 6.28
C PRO A 88 10.09 -11.23 7.74
N GLU A 89 11.36 -10.89 7.99
CA GLU A 89 11.94 -10.94 9.35
C GLU A 89 11.37 -9.89 10.31
N THR A 90 10.65 -8.90 9.79
CA THR A 90 10.07 -7.82 10.60
C THR A 90 8.57 -8.00 10.85
N ARG A 91 7.97 -9.01 10.27
CA ARG A 91 6.52 -9.25 10.40
C ARG A 91 6.15 -9.69 11.81
N GLY A 92 4.88 -9.45 12.18
CA GLY A 92 4.37 -9.79 13.49
C GLY A 92 4.68 -8.78 14.59
N ARG A 93 5.24 -7.62 14.24
CA ARG A 93 5.59 -6.56 15.20
C ARG A 93 4.62 -5.38 15.19
N GLY A 94 3.56 -5.43 14.37
CA GLY A 94 2.61 -4.33 14.24
C GLY A 94 3.07 -3.19 13.33
N TRP A 95 4.17 -3.35 12.60
CA TRP A 95 4.73 -2.28 11.77
C TRP A 95 3.93 -2.04 10.48
N GLY A 96 3.26 -3.07 9.97
CA GLY A 96 2.31 -2.90 8.85
C GLY A 96 1.16 -1.97 9.23
N ARG A 97 0.67 -2.10 10.45
CA ARG A 97 -0.37 -1.22 10.97
C ARG A 97 0.14 0.22 11.14
N LEU A 98 1.37 0.40 11.60
CA LEU A 98 1.98 1.73 11.71
C LEU A 98 2.08 2.41 10.35
N LEU A 99 2.53 1.68 9.33
CA LEU A 99 2.60 2.18 7.95
C LEU A 99 1.21 2.59 7.46
N LEU A 100 0.23 1.72 7.64
CA LEU A 100 -1.13 1.96 7.17
C LEU A 100 -1.76 3.16 7.88
N GLU A 101 -1.56 3.30 9.18
CA GLU A 101 -2.05 4.45 9.96
C GLU A 101 -1.38 5.75 9.52
N ASP A 102 -0.10 5.74 9.21
CA ASP A 102 0.62 6.92 8.71
C ASP A 102 0.08 7.36 7.36
N LEU A 103 -0.14 6.42 6.45
CA LEU A 103 -0.71 6.71 5.14
C LEU A 103 -2.14 7.25 5.25
N GLU A 104 -2.93 6.68 6.14
CA GLU A 104 -4.29 7.17 6.43
C GLU A 104 -4.27 8.60 6.94
N ARG A 105 -3.38 8.90 7.88
CA ARG A 105 -3.23 10.26 8.43
C ARG A 105 -2.89 11.26 7.33
N ARG A 106 -1.98 10.91 6.43
CA ARG A 106 -1.61 11.77 5.30
C ARG A 106 -2.78 11.98 4.35
N ALA A 107 -3.53 10.93 4.05
CA ALA A 107 -4.72 11.04 3.21
C ALA A 107 -5.76 11.97 3.85
N ARG A 108 -5.99 11.86 5.16
CA ARG A 108 -6.89 12.75 5.89
C ARG A 108 -6.45 14.22 5.80
N GLU A 109 -5.16 14.47 5.98
CA GLU A 109 -4.61 15.82 5.89
C GLU A 109 -4.82 16.44 4.51
N TRP A 110 -4.88 15.61 3.47
CA TRP A 110 -5.13 16.07 2.10
C TRP A 110 -6.62 16.06 1.71
N GLY A 111 -7.50 15.88 2.67
CA GLY A 111 -8.95 15.99 2.46
C GLY A 111 -9.61 14.74 1.93
N ALA A 112 -8.99 13.59 2.05
CA ALA A 112 -9.59 12.33 1.60
C ALA A 112 -10.84 11.98 2.40
N ALA A 113 -11.90 11.62 1.71
CA ALA A 113 -13.12 11.10 2.30
C ALA A 113 -13.08 9.57 2.45
N GLU A 114 -12.23 8.92 1.66
CA GLU A 114 -12.13 7.47 1.62
C GLU A 114 -10.73 7.02 1.24
N LEU A 115 -10.27 5.95 1.86
CA LEU A 115 -9.04 5.25 1.53
C LEU A 115 -9.42 3.86 1.01
N VAL A 116 -8.92 3.50 -0.16
CA VAL A 116 -9.22 2.20 -0.79
C VAL A 116 -7.95 1.46 -1.14
N LEU A 117 -8.07 0.17 -1.38
CA LEU A 117 -6.97 -0.66 -1.85
C LEU A 117 -7.51 -1.90 -2.55
N ASP A 118 -6.68 -2.45 -3.41
CA ASP A 118 -6.91 -3.77 -3.97
C ASP A 118 -5.76 -4.71 -3.57
N THR A 119 -6.07 -6.01 -3.48
CA THR A 119 -5.09 -7.01 -3.08
C THR A 119 -5.48 -8.37 -3.65
N HIS A 120 -4.64 -9.36 -3.45
CA HIS A 120 -4.90 -10.73 -3.89
C HIS A 120 -5.20 -11.61 -2.67
N HIS A 121 -6.15 -12.53 -2.79
CA HIS A 121 -6.56 -13.41 -1.68
C HIS A 121 -5.43 -14.31 -1.16
N THR A 122 -4.39 -14.55 -1.98
CA THR A 122 -3.21 -15.30 -1.54
C THR A 122 -2.38 -14.58 -0.47
N LEU A 123 -2.60 -13.26 -0.30
CA LEU A 123 -1.93 -12.46 0.72
C LEU A 123 -2.77 -12.40 2.00
N ALA A 124 -2.97 -13.55 2.64
CA ALA A 124 -3.88 -13.70 3.77
C ALA A 124 -3.51 -12.81 4.98
N ALA A 125 -2.22 -12.65 5.26
CA ALA A 125 -1.75 -11.80 6.36
C ALA A 125 -2.12 -10.33 6.15
N ALA A 126 -2.00 -9.85 4.92
CA ALA A 126 -2.39 -8.49 4.56
C ALA A 126 -3.90 -8.30 4.68
N GLY A 127 -4.71 -9.27 4.23
CA GLY A 127 -6.16 -9.22 4.38
C GLY A 127 -6.60 -9.12 5.84
N GLY A 128 -5.94 -9.85 6.73
CA GLY A 128 -6.18 -9.76 8.17
C GLY A 128 -5.82 -8.39 8.74
N LEU A 129 -4.72 -7.81 8.28
CA LEU A 129 -4.30 -6.46 8.67
C LEU A 129 -5.37 -5.43 8.29
N TYR A 130 -5.88 -5.48 7.06
CA TYR A 130 -6.87 -4.52 6.57
C TYR A 130 -8.16 -4.62 7.38
N ALA A 131 -8.66 -5.83 7.64
CA ALA A 131 -9.84 -6.04 8.45
C ALA A 131 -9.68 -5.46 9.86
N ARG A 132 -8.54 -5.71 10.51
CA ARG A 132 -8.25 -5.19 11.85
C ARG A 132 -8.04 -3.68 11.88
N SER A 133 -7.75 -3.08 10.73
CA SER A 133 -7.54 -1.64 10.61
C SER A 133 -8.79 -0.87 10.21
N GLY A 134 -9.94 -1.53 10.19
CA GLY A 134 -11.24 -0.90 9.93
C GLY A 134 -11.64 -0.84 8.45
N PHE A 135 -10.92 -1.54 7.58
CA PHE A 135 -11.31 -1.66 6.17
C PHE A 135 -12.40 -2.70 6.01
N GLU A 136 -13.33 -2.42 5.11
CA GLU A 136 -14.42 -3.31 4.75
C GLU A 136 -14.29 -3.73 3.29
N ALA A 137 -14.80 -4.91 2.96
CA ALA A 137 -14.85 -5.37 1.58
C ALA A 137 -15.80 -4.47 0.77
N ILE A 138 -15.35 -4.06 -0.41
CA ILE A 138 -16.13 -3.24 -1.33
C ILE A 138 -16.15 -3.87 -2.72
N ALA A 139 -17.05 -3.38 -3.57
CA ALA A 139 -17.04 -3.77 -4.99
C ALA A 139 -15.76 -3.28 -5.67
N PRO A 140 -15.29 -3.99 -6.71
CA PRO A 140 -14.14 -3.54 -7.47
C PRO A 140 -14.33 -2.13 -8.02
N TYR A 141 -13.33 -1.28 -7.84
CA TYR A 141 -13.31 0.08 -8.40
C TYR A 141 -12.35 0.20 -9.59
N ASN A 142 -11.70 -0.89 -9.95
CA ASN A 142 -10.78 -0.97 -11.10
C ASN A 142 -10.78 -2.39 -11.68
N ASP A 143 -10.07 -2.54 -12.80
CA ASP A 143 -9.91 -3.80 -13.51
C ASP A 143 -8.51 -4.39 -13.32
N ASN A 144 -7.90 -4.19 -12.15
CA ASN A 144 -6.55 -4.67 -11.89
C ASN A 144 -6.49 -6.22 -11.99
N PRO A 145 -5.76 -6.77 -12.98
CA PRO A 145 -5.70 -8.23 -13.17
C PRO A 145 -4.94 -8.94 -12.04
N ASN A 146 -4.18 -8.19 -11.23
CA ASN A 146 -3.42 -8.74 -10.11
C ASN A 146 -4.23 -8.78 -8.82
N ALA A 147 -5.48 -8.31 -8.83
CA ALA A 147 -6.33 -8.22 -7.65
C ALA A 147 -7.50 -9.20 -7.71
N THR A 148 -7.88 -9.70 -6.54
CA THR A 148 -9.09 -10.52 -6.37
C THR A 148 -9.95 -10.02 -5.20
N ARG A 149 -9.47 -9.01 -4.45
CA ARG A 149 -10.19 -8.42 -3.33
C ARG A 149 -10.00 -6.91 -3.31
N TRP A 150 -11.06 -6.20 -2.92
CA TRP A 150 -11.07 -4.74 -2.83
C TRP A 150 -11.60 -4.35 -1.46
N TYR A 151 -10.96 -3.35 -0.83
CA TYR A 151 -11.30 -2.87 0.50
C TYR A 151 -11.38 -1.36 0.51
N GLY A 152 -12.21 -0.83 1.39
CA GLY A 152 -12.34 0.61 1.59
C GLY A 152 -12.57 0.96 3.04
N LYS A 153 -12.15 2.15 3.41
CA LYS A 153 -12.36 2.73 4.73
C LYS A 153 -12.78 4.18 4.58
N ARG A 154 -13.89 4.55 5.16
CA ARG A 154 -14.30 5.95 5.23
C ARG A 154 -13.45 6.69 6.23
N LEU A 155 -13.05 7.91 5.84
CA LEU A 155 -12.26 8.80 6.66
C LEU A 155 -13.12 10.00 7.04
N ASP A 156 -13.53 10.05 8.27
CA ASP A 156 -14.39 11.13 8.80
C ASP A 156 -13.56 12.32 9.29
#